data_33c016c1507fe2b96b9f5d3081790256
#
_entry.id   33c016c1507fe2b96b9f5d3081790256
#
_cell.length_a   1.000
_cell.length_b   1.000
_cell.length_c   1.000
_cell.angle_alpha   90.00
_cell.angle_beta   90.00
_cell.angle_gamma   90.00
#
_symmetry.space_group_name_H-M   'P 1'
#
loop_
_entity.id
_entity.type
_entity.pdbx_description
1 polymer ?
#
loop_
_entity_poly.entity_id
_entity_poly.type
_entity_poly.pdbx_seq_one_letter_code
_entity_poly.pdbx_strand_id
1 'polypeptide(L)'
;LWHPAHPSLYKLVSLLYKGNELLDSEETVFGFRWFEWTADRGFFLNGEHLFFKGANVHQDQAGWGDAVTEAAMRRDVKQMKEAGFDFIRGSHYPHAPAFSKACDEMGMLFWAEAPFWGIGGFGPDGYWNSSAYPVYDKHRPEFDASALQQLGEMIRIHRNHPSIVAWSMCNEAFFSAPEAMDGVRELLKKMVALSHQLDPTRPAAIGGAQRPLGVERI
;
A
#
# COMPACT_ATOMS: atom_id res chain seq x y z
N LEU A 1 9.45 -21.32 -3.42
CA LEU A 1 9.26 -19.88 -3.53
C LEU A 1 7.77 -19.55 -3.62
N TRP A 2 7.38 -18.41 -3.10
CA TRP A 2 6.01 -17.89 -3.27
C TRP A 2 5.84 -17.34 -4.70
N HIS A 3 4.72 -17.69 -5.32
CA HIS A 3 4.37 -17.24 -6.67
C HIS A 3 2.83 -17.27 -6.82
N PRO A 4 2.20 -16.39 -7.63
CA PRO A 4 0.74 -16.41 -7.86
C PRO A 4 0.16 -17.76 -8.27
N ALA A 5 0.91 -18.57 -9.00
CA ALA A 5 0.50 -19.94 -9.36
C ALA A 5 0.76 -20.98 -8.27
N HIS A 6 1.71 -20.70 -7.35
CA HIS A 6 2.15 -21.61 -6.27
C HIS A 6 2.43 -20.81 -5.01
N PRO A 7 1.41 -20.35 -4.26
CA PRO A 7 1.56 -19.45 -3.13
C PRO A 7 2.11 -20.17 -1.88
N SER A 8 3.37 -20.62 -1.97
CA SER A 8 4.03 -21.36 -0.89
C SER A 8 4.35 -20.43 0.27
N LEU A 9 3.76 -20.70 1.43
CA LEU A 9 3.95 -19.96 2.66
C LEU A 9 4.69 -20.81 3.71
N TYR A 10 5.42 -20.14 4.59
CA TYR A 10 6.14 -20.70 5.72
C TYR A 10 5.66 -20.03 7.00
N LYS A 11 5.85 -20.72 8.11
CA LYS A 11 5.54 -20.23 9.44
C LYS A 11 6.82 -20.19 10.26
N LEU A 12 7.16 -19.01 10.78
CA LEU A 12 8.17 -18.84 11.83
C LEU A 12 7.43 -18.82 13.17
N VAL A 13 7.87 -19.65 14.10
CA VAL A 13 7.40 -19.63 15.49
C VAL A 13 8.52 -19.05 16.35
N SER A 14 8.27 -17.89 16.96
CA SER A 14 9.18 -17.25 17.91
C SER A 14 8.73 -17.58 19.33
N LEU A 15 9.62 -18.10 20.17
CA LEU A 15 9.33 -18.49 21.54
C LEU A 15 10.17 -17.64 22.50
N LEU A 16 9.53 -17.02 23.47
CA LEU A 16 10.19 -16.24 24.52
C LEU A 16 10.24 -17.05 25.80
N TYR A 17 11.46 -17.26 26.33
CA TYR A 17 11.68 -18.01 27.57
C TYR A 17 12.32 -17.13 28.65
N LYS A 18 11.96 -17.45 29.92
CA LYS A 18 12.69 -17.05 31.12
C LYS A 18 13.25 -18.29 31.80
N GLY A 19 14.52 -18.60 31.59
CA GLY A 19 15.07 -19.90 31.94
C GLY A 19 14.40 -21.00 31.11
N ASN A 20 13.72 -21.94 31.77
CA ASN A 20 12.98 -23.02 31.10
C ASN A 20 11.47 -22.77 30.99
N GLU A 21 10.99 -21.63 31.49
CA GLU A 21 9.58 -21.26 31.45
C GLU A 21 9.27 -20.54 30.14
N LEU A 22 8.34 -21.06 29.34
CA LEU A 22 7.81 -20.37 28.15
C LEU A 22 6.90 -19.21 28.59
N LEU A 23 7.26 -17.99 28.27
CA LEU A 23 6.49 -16.78 28.61
C LEU A 23 5.54 -16.37 27.50
N ASP A 24 5.96 -16.50 26.24
CA ASP A 24 5.18 -16.04 25.10
C ASP A 24 5.57 -16.76 23.81
N SER A 25 4.65 -16.76 22.84
CA SER A 25 4.90 -17.33 21.51
C SER A 25 4.21 -16.49 20.44
N GLU A 26 4.91 -16.24 19.33
CA GLU A 26 4.40 -15.49 18.18
C GLU A 26 4.59 -16.31 16.91
N GLU A 27 3.56 -16.35 16.06
CA GLU A 27 3.61 -16.98 14.75
C GLU A 27 3.60 -15.94 13.65
N THR A 28 4.65 -15.93 12.83
CA THR A 28 4.75 -15.07 11.65
C THR A 28 4.66 -15.90 10.38
N VAL A 29 3.67 -15.65 9.55
CA VAL A 29 3.54 -16.27 8.22
C VAL A 29 4.26 -15.39 7.20
N PHE A 30 5.05 -16.01 6.32
CA PHE A 30 5.80 -15.31 5.28
C PHE A 30 6.06 -16.21 4.06
N GLY A 31 6.60 -15.64 2.99
CA GLY A 31 7.00 -16.38 1.79
C GLY A 31 8.34 -15.92 1.24
N PHE A 32 9.14 -16.84 0.74
CA PHE A 32 10.39 -16.52 0.04
C PHE A 32 10.10 -16.19 -1.42
N ARG A 33 10.53 -15.03 -1.86
CA ARG A 33 10.51 -14.60 -3.25
C ARG A 33 11.51 -13.47 -3.47
N TRP A 34 11.87 -13.21 -4.72
CA TRP A 34 12.53 -11.97 -5.13
C TRP A 34 11.85 -11.45 -6.37
N PHE A 35 12.02 -10.17 -6.67
CA PHE A 35 11.50 -9.56 -7.88
C PHE A 35 12.40 -8.42 -8.36
N GLU A 36 12.22 -8.10 -9.61
CA GLU A 36 12.92 -7.02 -10.31
C GLU A 36 11.91 -6.19 -11.09
N TRP A 37 11.99 -4.88 -10.93
CA TRP A 37 11.26 -3.93 -11.74
C TRP A 37 12.24 -3.29 -12.71
N THR A 38 11.96 -3.39 -14.02
CA THR A 38 12.79 -2.81 -15.08
C THR A 38 11.97 -1.86 -15.93
N ALA A 39 12.58 -0.76 -16.37
CA ALA A 39 11.90 0.24 -17.19
C ALA A 39 11.61 -0.26 -18.63
N ASP A 40 12.42 -1.18 -19.13
CA ASP A 40 12.40 -1.68 -20.50
C ASP A 40 11.79 -3.06 -20.66
N ARG A 41 11.87 -3.89 -19.60
CA ARG A 41 11.44 -5.31 -19.67
C ARG A 41 10.28 -5.64 -18.75
N GLY A 42 9.82 -4.67 -17.92
CA GLY A 42 8.72 -4.86 -16.99
C GLY A 42 9.11 -5.57 -15.67
N PHE A 43 8.18 -6.34 -15.12
CA PHE A 43 8.31 -6.99 -13.83
C PHE A 43 8.70 -8.46 -13.95
N PHE A 44 9.64 -8.88 -13.11
CA PHE A 44 10.06 -10.27 -12.98
C PHE A 44 9.88 -10.73 -11.53
N LEU A 45 9.27 -11.89 -11.35
CA LEU A 45 9.14 -12.57 -10.06
C LEU A 45 9.90 -13.90 -10.10
N ASN A 46 10.83 -14.10 -9.18
CA ASN A 46 11.69 -15.29 -9.12
C ASN A 46 12.43 -15.61 -10.42
N GLY A 47 12.73 -14.56 -11.23
CA GLY A 47 13.37 -14.68 -12.52
C GLY A 47 12.41 -14.89 -13.70
N GLU A 48 11.11 -15.05 -13.46
CA GLU A 48 10.08 -15.21 -14.49
C GLU A 48 9.39 -13.86 -14.78
N HIS A 49 9.26 -13.52 -16.06
CA HIS A 49 8.54 -12.30 -16.48
C HIS A 49 7.04 -12.46 -16.24
N LEU A 50 6.44 -11.50 -15.56
CA LEU A 50 4.99 -11.46 -15.33
C LEU A 50 4.38 -10.20 -15.92
N PHE A 51 3.28 -10.37 -16.62
CA PHE A 51 2.42 -9.29 -17.07
C PHE A 51 1.19 -9.20 -16.16
N PHE A 52 0.99 -8.04 -15.54
CA PHE A 52 -0.10 -7.86 -14.58
C PHE A 52 -1.46 -7.71 -15.24
N LYS A 53 -2.42 -8.47 -14.76
CA LYS A 53 -3.84 -8.30 -15.03
C LYS A 53 -4.49 -7.93 -13.70
N GLY A 54 -4.80 -6.67 -13.52
CA GLY A 54 -5.23 -6.19 -12.22
C GLY A 54 -6.35 -5.17 -12.27
N ALA A 55 -6.92 -4.93 -11.10
CA ALA A 55 -7.86 -3.87 -10.86
C ALA A 55 -7.70 -3.29 -9.44
N ASN A 56 -8.32 -2.13 -9.22
CA ASN A 56 -8.40 -1.52 -7.89
C ASN A 56 -9.45 -2.22 -7.04
N VAL A 57 -9.21 -2.27 -5.74
CA VAL A 57 -10.18 -2.72 -4.74
C VAL A 57 -10.23 -1.70 -3.62
N HIS A 58 -11.44 -1.20 -3.33
CA HIS A 58 -11.75 -0.44 -2.13
C HIS A 58 -12.21 -1.37 -1.01
N GLN A 59 -11.84 -1.06 0.23
CA GLN A 59 -12.29 -1.80 1.41
C GLN A 59 -13.64 -1.23 1.87
N ASP A 60 -14.67 -1.44 1.05
CA ASP A 60 -16.03 -1.03 1.36
C ASP A 60 -17.06 -2.05 0.84
N GLN A 61 -18.17 -2.17 1.53
CA GLN A 61 -19.25 -3.11 1.16
C GLN A 61 -20.61 -2.51 1.42
N ALA A 62 -21.55 -2.79 0.52
CA ALA A 62 -22.93 -2.35 0.66
C ALA A 62 -23.53 -2.80 2.00
N GLY A 63 -24.03 -1.84 2.76
CA GLY A 63 -24.65 -2.06 4.08
C GLY A 63 -23.66 -2.05 5.25
N TRP A 64 -22.34 -2.12 5.01
CA TRP A 64 -21.31 -2.15 6.05
C TRP A 64 -20.31 -0.98 5.96
N GLY A 65 -20.25 -0.29 4.82
CA GLY A 65 -19.21 0.71 4.58
C GLY A 65 -17.82 0.06 4.76
N ASP A 66 -16.94 0.73 5.48
CA ASP A 66 -15.56 0.26 5.71
C ASP A 66 -15.43 -0.80 6.81
N ALA A 67 -16.54 -1.12 7.53
CA ALA A 67 -16.55 -2.16 8.57
C ALA A 67 -16.64 -3.57 7.97
N VAL A 68 -15.76 -3.87 7.02
CA VAL A 68 -15.75 -5.11 6.24
C VAL A 68 -15.16 -6.26 7.05
N THR A 69 -15.83 -7.41 7.04
CA THR A 69 -15.36 -8.61 7.73
C THR A 69 -14.22 -9.31 6.97
N GLU A 70 -13.40 -10.08 7.68
CA GLU A 70 -12.36 -10.92 7.05
C GLU A 70 -12.94 -11.83 5.96
N ALA A 71 -14.11 -12.45 6.19
CA ALA A 71 -14.76 -13.31 5.22
C ALA A 71 -15.12 -12.57 3.93
N ALA A 72 -15.56 -11.31 4.03
CA ALA A 72 -15.88 -10.49 2.87
C ALA A 72 -14.60 -10.08 2.10
N MET A 73 -13.53 -9.69 2.80
CA MET A 73 -12.22 -9.40 2.18
C MET A 73 -11.69 -10.61 1.42
N ARG A 74 -11.76 -11.80 2.02
CA ARG A 74 -11.34 -13.04 1.36
C ARG A 74 -12.20 -13.37 0.15
N ARG A 75 -13.50 -13.10 0.21
CA ARG A 75 -14.40 -13.26 -0.93
C ARG A 75 -14.00 -12.35 -2.09
N ASP A 76 -13.67 -11.10 -1.83
CA ASP A 76 -13.29 -10.14 -2.87
C ASP A 76 -11.98 -10.59 -3.57
N VAL A 77 -10.96 -10.97 -2.80
CA VAL A 77 -9.70 -11.53 -3.37
C VAL A 77 -9.99 -12.78 -4.19
N LYS A 78 -10.84 -13.68 -3.68
CA LYS A 78 -11.23 -14.91 -4.39
C LYS A 78 -11.94 -14.61 -5.70
N GLN A 79 -12.91 -13.69 -5.72
CA GLN A 79 -13.63 -13.30 -6.93
C GLN A 79 -12.70 -12.70 -7.98
N MET A 80 -11.74 -11.85 -7.57
CA MET A 80 -10.71 -11.33 -8.45
C MET A 80 -9.87 -12.46 -9.07
N LYS A 81 -9.42 -13.41 -8.25
CA LYS A 81 -8.65 -14.56 -8.71
C LYS A 81 -9.43 -15.42 -9.70
N GLU A 82 -10.69 -15.72 -9.41
CA GLU A 82 -11.59 -16.50 -10.28
C GLU A 82 -11.91 -15.79 -11.59
N ALA A 83 -11.92 -14.47 -11.60
CA ALA A 83 -12.07 -13.64 -12.79
C ALA A 83 -10.79 -13.58 -13.66
N GLY A 84 -9.69 -14.21 -13.22
CA GLY A 84 -8.43 -14.27 -13.94
C GLY A 84 -7.48 -13.11 -13.70
N PHE A 85 -7.71 -12.32 -12.66
CA PHE A 85 -6.74 -11.32 -12.19
C PHE A 85 -5.61 -11.98 -11.40
N ASP A 86 -4.43 -11.36 -11.45
CA ASP A 86 -3.24 -11.76 -10.70
C ASP A 86 -2.65 -10.61 -9.86
N PHE A 87 -3.24 -9.40 -9.97
CA PHE A 87 -2.78 -8.20 -9.32
C PHE A 87 -3.94 -7.36 -8.77
N ILE A 88 -3.79 -6.87 -7.55
CA ILE A 88 -4.73 -5.92 -6.90
C ILE A 88 -3.99 -4.67 -6.50
N ARG A 89 -4.54 -3.50 -6.81
CA ARG A 89 -4.19 -2.26 -6.15
C ARG A 89 -5.18 -1.99 -5.02
N GLY A 90 -4.68 -1.93 -3.78
CA GLY A 90 -5.47 -1.53 -2.62
C GLY A 90 -5.66 -0.03 -2.61
N SER A 91 -6.83 0.42 -3.01
CA SER A 91 -7.18 1.84 -3.18
C SER A 91 -7.91 2.35 -1.96
N HIS A 92 -7.69 3.51 -1.48
CA HIS A 92 -6.55 4.44 -1.58
C HIS A 92 -6.00 4.67 -0.16
N TYR A 93 -5.89 3.60 0.61
CA TYR A 93 -5.56 3.56 2.04
C TYR A 93 -5.08 2.15 2.42
N PRO A 94 -4.42 1.98 3.57
CA PRO A 94 -4.03 0.66 4.03
C PRO A 94 -5.24 -0.26 4.21
N HIS A 95 -5.20 -1.41 3.56
CA HIS A 95 -6.20 -2.46 3.77
C HIS A 95 -5.87 -3.24 5.06
N ALA A 96 -6.88 -3.87 5.64
CA ALA A 96 -6.70 -4.68 6.84
C ALA A 96 -5.70 -5.85 6.60
N PRO A 97 -4.96 -6.31 7.64
CA PRO A 97 -4.04 -7.44 7.51
C PRO A 97 -4.68 -8.71 6.95
N ALA A 98 -5.96 -8.94 7.22
CA ALA A 98 -6.72 -10.05 6.67
C ALA A 98 -6.80 -10.04 5.12
N PHE A 99 -6.81 -8.85 4.51
CA PHE A 99 -6.78 -8.71 3.06
C PHE A 99 -5.42 -9.13 2.47
N SER A 100 -4.32 -8.65 3.05
CA SER A 100 -2.96 -9.05 2.65
C SER A 100 -2.74 -10.56 2.83
N LYS A 101 -3.23 -11.13 3.94
CA LYS A 101 -3.20 -12.57 4.18
C LYS A 101 -3.97 -13.35 3.11
N ALA A 102 -5.14 -12.86 2.71
CA ALA A 102 -5.91 -13.47 1.63
C ALA A 102 -5.15 -13.42 0.29
N CYS A 103 -4.48 -12.31 -0.01
CA CYS A 103 -3.62 -12.18 -1.19
C CYS A 103 -2.44 -13.17 -1.16
N ASP A 104 -1.80 -13.34 -0.01
CA ASP A 104 -0.70 -14.31 0.17
C ASP A 104 -1.16 -15.74 -0.10
N GLU A 105 -2.29 -16.13 0.49
CA GLU A 105 -2.80 -17.50 0.44
C GLU A 105 -3.38 -17.86 -0.94
N MET A 106 -3.97 -16.88 -1.64
CA MET A 106 -4.59 -17.10 -2.95
C MET A 106 -3.68 -16.76 -4.13
N GLY A 107 -2.46 -16.28 -3.86
CA GLY A 107 -1.50 -15.93 -4.91
C GLY A 107 -1.94 -14.70 -5.72
N MET A 108 -2.30 -13.61 -5.06
CA MET A 108 -2.58 -12.31 -5.67
C MET A 108 -1.45 -11.35 -5.36
N LEU A 109 -0.83 -10.77 -6.36
CA LEU A 109 0.11 -9.67 -6.17
C LEU A 109 -0.63 -8.44 -5.65
N PHE A 110 -0.01 -7.71 -4.74
CA PHE A 110 -0.66 -6.62 -4.05
C PHE A 110 0.20 -5.35 -4.03
N TRP A 111 -0.40 -4.25 -4.43
CA TRP A 111 0.11 -2.89 -4.33
C TRP A 111 -0.58 -2.23 -3.14
N ALA A 112 0.14 -2.08 -2.03
CA ALA A 112 -0.39 -1.50 -0.80
C ALA A 112 -0.17 0.02 -0.81
N GLU A 113 -1.21 0.78 -0.53
CA GLU A 113 -1.22 2.23 -0.66
C GLU A 113 -1.45 2.93 0.67
N ALA A 114 -0.66 3.97 0.93
CA ALA A 114 -0.80 4.85 2.09
C ALA A 114 -1.98 5.82 1.90
N PRO A 115 -2.58 6.36 2.98
CA PRO A 115 -3.82 7.11 2.90
C PRO A 115 -3.63 8.60 2.52
N PHE A 116 -2.67 8.91 1.69
CA PHE A 116 -2.48 10.26 1.14
C PHE A 116 -3.23 10.38 -0.19
N TRP A 117 -4.51 10.69 -0.16
CA TRP A 117 -5.34 10.75 -1.36
C TRP A 117 -6.38 11.87 -1.40
N GLY A 118 -6.55 12.62 -0.34
CA GLY A 118 -7.41 13.78 -0.33
C GLY A 118 -7.82 14.18 1.07
N ILE A 119 -7.68 15.44 1.35
CA ILE A 119 -8.17 16.04 2.57
C ILE A 119 -9.41 16.88 2.28
N GLY A 120 -9.43 17.58 1.14
CA GLY A 120 -10.46 18.53 0.78
C GLY A 120 -10.65 19.63 1.82
N GLY A 121 -11.71 20.37 1.70
CA GLY A 121 -12.10 21.39 2.67
C GLY A 121 -12.77 22.59 2.01
N PHE A 122 -13.50 23.36 2.83
CA PHE A 122 -14.08 24.62 2.35
C PHE A 122 -13.01 25.71 2.30
N GLY A 123 -12.92 26.38 1.14
CA GLY A 123 -12.12 27.56 0.98
C GLY A 123 -12.75 28.79 1.67
N PRO A 124 -12.01 29.92 1.72
CA PRO A 124 -12.53 31.17 2.28
C PRO A 124 -13.75 31.70 1.53
N ASP A 125 -13.91 31.32 0.27
CA ASP A 125 -15.03 31.64 -0.63
C ASP A 125 -16.29 30.77 -0.36
N GLY A 126 -16.21 29.82 0.57
CA GLY A 126 -17.29 28.90 0.90
C GLY A 126 -17.46 27.72 -0.04
N TYR A 127 -16.57 27.56 -1.04
CA TYR A 127 -16.59 26.41 -1.94
C TYR A 127 -15.66 25.28 -1.45
N TRP A 128 -16.03 24.05 -1.78
CA TRP A 128 -15.22 22.89 -1.47
C TRP A 128 -13.95 22.85 -2.33
N ASN A 129 -12.81 22.79 -1.67
CA ASN A 129 -11.51 22.57 -2.33
C ASN A 129 -11.15 21.09 -2.27
N SER A 130 -10.99 20.46 -3.43
CA SER A 130 -10.65 19.03 -3.57
C SER A 130 -9.16 18.74 -3.50
N SER A 131 -8.33 19.68 -2.99
CA SER A 131 -6.89 19.47 -2.87
C SER A 131 -6.55 18.22 -2.08
N ALA A 132 -5.66 17.40 -2.60
CA ALA A 132 -5.17 16.20 -1.91
C ALA A 132 -4.24 16.55 -0.74
N TYR A 133 -3.61 17.72 -0.77
CA TYR A 133 -2.74 18.24 0.27
C TYR A 133 -3.31 19.54 0.87
N PRO A 134 -3.07 19.82 2.17
CA PRO A 134 -3.62 21.00 2.82
C PRO A 134 -3.26 22.31 2.13
N VAL A 135 -4.28 23.09 1.79
CA VAL A 135 -4.13 24.44 1.21
C VAL A 135 -3.58 25.40 2.26
N TYR A 136 -4.07 25.29 3.50
CA TYR A 136 -3.64 26.15 4.60
C TYR A 136 -2.38 25.63 5.28
N ASP A 137 -1.34 26.46 5.32
CA ASP A 137 -0.03 26.12 5.90
C ASP A 137 -0.12 25.60 7.33
N LYS A 138 -1.04 26.15 8.14
CA LYS A 138 -1.23 25.74 9.54
C LYS A 138 -1.59 24.27 9.73
N HIS A 139 -2.12 23.58 8.72
CA HIS A 139 -2.51 22.18 8.78
C HIS A 139 -1.44 21.22 8.21
N ARG A 140 -0.43 21.75 7.51
CA ARG A 140 0.61 20.93 6.84
C ARG A 140 1.47 20.14 7.81
N PRO A 141 1.96 20.69 8.94
CA PRO A 141 2.81 19.92 9.84
C PRO A 141 2.12 18.69 10.44
N GLU A 142 0.86 18.82 10.84
CA GLU A 142 0.09 17.71 11.40
C GLU A 142 -0.26 16.68 10.33
N PHE A 143 -0.60 17.12 9.13
CA PHE A 143 -0.87 16.25 7.99
C PHE A 143 0.38 15.46 7.61
N ASP A 144 1.54 16.11 7.46
CA ASP A 144 2.82 15.46 7.14
C ASP A 144 3.18 14.41 8.19
N ALA A 145 3.07 14.77 9.48
CA ALA A 145 3.37 13.86 10.58
C ALA A 145 2.46 12.63 10.55
N SER A 146 1.16 12.83 10.34
CA SER A 146 0.17 11.75 10.24
C SER A 146 0.43 10.84 9.03
N ALA A 147 0.70 11.42 7.85
CA ALA A 147 0.98 10.64 6.65
C ALA A 147 2.24 9.76 6.80
N LEU A 148 3.31 10.31 7.39
CA LEU A 148 4.54 9.56 7.65
C LEU A 148 4.33 8.47 8.71
N GLN A 149 3.60 8.76 9.78
CA GLN A 149 3.27 7.77 10.80
C GLN A 149 2.49 6.60 10.19
N GLN A 150 1.40 6.87 9.48
CA GLN A 150 0.54 5.84 8.89
C GLN A 150 1.28 4.99 7.84
N LEU A 151 2.14 5.61 7.02
CA LEU A 151 3.01 4.87 6.11
C LEU A 151 3.95 3.94 6.88
N GLY A 152 4.57 4.44 7.95
CA GLY A 152 5.48 3.64 8.77
C GLY A 152 4.78 2.47 9.46
N GLU A 153 3.57 2.67 9.96
CA GLU A 153 2.74 1.62 10.56
C GLU A 153 2.32 0.58 9.51
N MET A 154 1.85 1.01 8.34
CA MET A 154 1.48 0.13 7.24
C MET A 154 2.64 -0.79 6.85
N ILE A 155 3.84 -0.24 6.64
CA ILE A 155 5.01 -1.04 6.26
C ILE A 155 5.37 -2.04 7.36
N ARG A 156 5.40 -1.64 8.63
CA ARG A 156 5.74 -2.55 9.75
C ARG A 156 4.75 -3.69 9.91
N ILE A 157 3.47 -3.41 9.73
CA ILE A 157 2.40 -4.41 9.83
C ILE A 157 2.48 -5.40 8.66
N HIS A 158 2.74 -4.90 7.45
CA HIS A 158 2.54 -5.70 6.23
C HIS A 158 3.83 -6.21 5.57
N ARG A 159 5.03 -5.82 6.01
CA ARG A 159 6.30 -6.16 5.33
C ARG A 159 6.58 -7.67 5.17
N ASN A 160 5.98 -8.52 6.00
CA ASN A 160 6.16 -9.97 5.91
C ASN A 160 5.25 -10.64 4.86
N HIS A 161 4.30 -9.91 4.28
CA HIS A 161 3.41 -10.44 3.25
C HIS A 161 4.13 -10.55 1.90
N PRO A 162 4.33 -11.76 1.34
CA PRO A 162 5.03 -11.95 0.07
C PRO A 162 4.24 -11.42 -1.13
N SER A 163 2.92 -11.31 -1.03
CA SER A 163 2.05 -10.76 -2.07
C SER A 163 2.34 -9.28 -2.38
N ILE A 164 2.80 -8.51 -1.39
CA ILE A 164 3.05 -7.08 -1.56
C ILE A 164 4.34 -6.87 -2.36
N VAL A 165 4.22 -6.16 -3.48
CA VAL A 165 5.33 -5.92 -4.43
C VAL A 165 5.69 -4.45 -4.61
N ALA A 166 4.90 -3.53 -4.05
CA ALA A 166 5.17 -2.10 -4.04
C ALA A 166 4.48 -1.43 -2.84
N TRP A 167 5.12 -0.38 -2.32
CA TRP A 167 4.53 0.57 -1.39
C TRP A 167 4.14 1.82 -2.15
N SER A 168 2.85 2.14 -2.21
CA SER A 168 2.36 3.36 -2.83
C SER A 168 2.26 4.48 -1.80
N MET A 169 2.85 5.62 -2.12
CA MET A 169 2.90 6.76 -1.21
C MET A 169 1.58 7.54 -1.20
N CYS A 170 0.85 7.55 -2.31
CA CYS A 170 -0.35 8.34 -2.45
C CYS A 170 -1.23 7.89 -3.62
N ASN A 171 -2.47 8.40 -3.63
CA ASN A 171 -3.31 8.47 -4.82
C ASN A 171 -3.49 9.92 -5.24
N GLU A 172 -3.18 10.21 -6.50
CA GLU A 172 -3.52 11.47 -7.18
C GLU A 172 -3.10 12.75 -6.41
N ALA A 173 -2.01 12.71 -5.63
CA ALA A 173 -1.57 13.82 -4.80
C ALA A 173 -1.32 15.12 -5.57
N PHE A 174 -1.07 15.03 -6.90
CA PHE A 174 -0.91 16.19 -7.77
C PHE A 174 -2.23 16.86 -8.16
N PHE A 175 -3.38 16.29 -7.80
CA PHE A 175 -4.66 17.02 -7.77
C PHE A 175 -4.74 17.87 -6.50
N SER A 176 -3.76 18.74 -6.33
CA SER A 176 -3.69 19.71 -5.24
C SER A 176 -3.69 21.12 -5.77
N ALA A 177 -4.04 22.07 -4.92
CA ALA A 177 -3.99 23.48 -5.24
C ALA A 177 -2.56 23.89 -5.66
N PRO A 178 -2.39 24.77 -6.65
CA PRO A 178 -1.06 25.15 -7.14
C PRO A 178 -0.10 25.63 -6.05
N GLU A 179 -0.59 26.39 -5.08
CA GLU A 179 0.14 26.92 -3.93
C GLU A 179 0.58 25.83 -2.91
N ALA A 180 -0.03 24.64 -2.98
CA ALA A 180 0.29 23.51 -2.14
C ALA A 180 1.31 22.54 -2.76
N MET A 181 1.64 22.72 -4.03
CA MET A 181 2.37 21.74 -4.84
C MET A 181 3.79 21.45 -4.33
N ASP A 182 4.48 22.46 -3.81
CA ASP A 182 5.83 22.24 -3.23
C ASP A 182 5.74 21.39 -1.95
N GLY A 183 4.69 21.60 -1.13
CA GLY A 183 4.43 20.76 0.04
C GLY A 183 4.15 19.30 -0.34
N VAL A 184 3.39 19.07 -1.41
CA VAL A 184 3.16 17.72 -1.98
C VAL A 184 4.48 17.04 -2.30
N ARG A 185 5.36 17.71 -3.05
CA ARG A 185 6.65 17.15 -3.45
C ARG A 185 7.55 16.84 -2.26
N GLU A 186 7.63 17.77 -1.30
CA GLU A 186 8.46 17.55 -0.11
C GLU A 186 7.94 16.42 0.78
N LEU A 187 6.62 16.29 0.94
CA LEU A 187 6.05 15.16 1.67
C LEU A 187 6.32 13.84 0.95
N LEU A 188 6.11 13.77 -0.36
CA LEU A 188 6.37 12.55 -1.14
C LEU A 188 7.85 12.12 -1.06
N LYS A 189 8.81 13.05 -1.12
CA LYS A 189 10.23 12.74 -0.91
C LYS A 189 10.50 12.13 0.46
N LYS A 190 9.90 12.69 1.53
CA LYS A 190 10.01 12.15 2.89
C LYS A 190 9.40 10.76 3.00
N MET A 191 8.23 10.54 2.38
CA MET A 191 7.56 9.23 2.38
C MET A 191 8.38 8.17 1.63
N VAL A 192 8.94 8.50 0.46
CA VAL A 192 9.84 7.62 -0.30
C VAL A 192 11.07 7.26 0.54
N ALA A 193 11.73 8.25 1.16
CA ALA A 193 12.88 8.00 2.02
C ALA A 193 12.56 7.09 3.21
N LEU A 194 11.43 7.34 3.89
CA LEU A 194 10.95 6.49 4.98
C LEU A 194 10.63 5.07 4.52
N SER A 195 9.98 4.92 3.38
CA SER A 195 9.67 3.62 2.78
C SER A 195 10.94 2.79 2.55
N HIS A 196 11.96 3.37 1.91
CA HIS A 196 13.23 2.70 1.66
C HIS A 196 14.02 2.39 2.94
N GLN A 197 13.91 3.25 3.97
CA GLN A 197 14.52 3.00 5.28
C GLN A 197 13.88 1.80 5.99
N LEU A 198 12.56 1.66 5.92
CA LEU A 198 11.82 0.61 6.62
C LEU A 198 11.78 -0.71 5.84
N ASP A 199 11.79 -0.64 4.52
CA ASP A 199 11.80 -1.79 3.63
C ASP A 199 12.53 -1.49 2.32
N PRO A 200 13.85 -1.77 2.25
CA PRO A 200 14.63 -1.57 1.04
C PRO A 200 14.36 -2.61 -0.06
N THR A 201 13.50 -3.59 0.21
CA THR A 201 13.26 -4.71 -0.71
C THR A 201 12.13 -4.43 -1.71
N ARG A 202 11.32 -3.39 -1.46
CA ARG A 202 10.19 -3.00 -2.31
C ARG A 202 10.35 -1.58 -2.82
N PRO A 203 9.98 -1.31 -4.09
CA PRO A 203 9.98 0.04 -4.61
C PRO A 203 8.90 0.88 -3.95
N ALA A 204 9.18 2.18 -3.82
CA ALA A 204 8.18 3.19 -3.59
C ALA A 204 7.52 3.57 -4.92
N ALA A 205 6.21 3.77 -4.89
CA ALA A 205 5.43 4.12 -6.05
C ALA A 205 4.40 5.22 -5.71
N ILE A 206 3.82 5.81 -6.71
CA ILE A 206 2.70 6.74 -6.58
C ILE A 206 1.56 6.28 -7.46
N GLY A 207 0.35 6.16 -6.90
CA GLY A 207 -0.87 5.98 -7.66
C GLY A 207 -1.35 7.33 -8.16
N GLY A 208 -1.55 7.48 -9.48
CA GLY A 208 -2.04 8.76 -9.81
C GLY A 208 -2.16 9.17 -11.26
N ALA A 209 -3.02 10.17 -11.44
CA ALA A 209 -3.12 10.89 -12.68
C ALA A 209 -1.94 11.85 -12.84
N GLN A 210 -1.29 11.78 -13.96
CA GLN A 210 -0.27 12.72 -14.35
C GLN A 210 -0.93 14.03 -14.79
N ARG A 211 -0.46 15.14 -14.23
CA ARG A 211 -0.78 16.47 -14.79
C ARG A 211 0.31 16.86 -15.79
N PRO A 212 -0.05 17.34 -17.00
CA PRO A 212 0.88 17.49 -18.12
C PRO A 212 1.87 18.65 -18.02
N LEU A 213 2.13 19.26 -16.88
CA LEU A 213 2.98 20.46 -16.79
C LEU A 213 4.09 20.34 -15.73
N GLY A 214 5.05 19.44 -15.95
CA GLY A 214 6.31 19.44 -15.21
C GLY A 214 6.22 19.17 -13.70
N VAL A 215 5.08 18.65 -13.25
CA VAL A 215 4.80 18.31 -11.87
C VAL A 215 5.34 16.91 -11.50
N GLU A 216 5.70 16.13 -12.51
CA GLU A 216 5.95 14.69 -12.45
C GLU A 216 7.36 14.31 -11.95
N ARG A 217 8.24 15.29 -11.75
CA ARG A 217 9.60 15.03 -11.27
C ARG A 217 9.68 15.26 -9.77
N ILE A 218 9.63 14.17 -9.04
CA ILE A 218 9.95 14.11 -7.61
C ILE A 218 11.45 13.86 -7.45
#